data_50d4b834619b5c41456e148602ba4098
#
_entry.id   50d4b834619b5c41456e148602ba4098
#
_cell.length_a   1.000
_cell.length_b   1.000
_cell.length_c   1.000
_cell.angle_alpha   90.00
_cell.angle_beta   90.00
_cell.angle_gamma   90.00
#
_symmetry.space_group_name_H-M   'P 1'
#
loop_
_entity.id
_entity.type
_entity.pdbx_description
1 polymer ?
#
loop_
_entity_poly.entity_id
_entity_poly.type
_entity_poly.pdbx_seq_one_letter_code
_entity_poly.pdbx_strand_id
1 'polypeptide(L)'
;MVKAQDIQDLISTNCNEVETKRFQETHELDSAVTIAGLRFRANFYKTINGPAAVLRRVETVMPEMAQFDLPQVLYDIIDMHKGLVLVTGPTGSGKSTTLAAIVNEINKTRTANIITVEDPVEFIHKDQKSIVSHREVGKQTKSFASALKAALREDPDVILVGE
;
A
#
# COMPACT_ATOMS: atom_id res chain seq x y z
N MET A 1 -17.98 -22.73 -9.47
CA MET A 1 -16.93 -22.36 -10.47
C MET A 1 -17.12 -20.89 -10.78
N VAL A 2 -16.08 -20.08 -10.70
CA VAL A 2 -16.12 -18.64 -11.02
C VAL A 2 -16.28 -18.50 -12.53
N LYS A 3 -17.20 -17.65 -12.97
CA LYS A 3 -17.47 -17.38 -14.39
C LYS A 3 -16.78 -16.10 -14.85
N ALA A 4 -16.58 -15.94 -16.17
CA ALA A 4 -16.01 -14.71 -16.73
C ALA A 4 -16.82 -13.45 -16.35
N GLN A 5 -18.15 -13.58 -16.22
CA GLN A 5 -19.03 -12.50 -15.78
C GLN A 5 -18.72 -12.06 -14.35
N ASP A 6 -18.45 -12.99 -13.43
CA ASP A 6 -18.12 -12.68 -12.04
C ASP A 6 -16.84 -11.84 -11.95
N ILE A 7 -15.86 -12.08 -12.85
CA ILE A 7 -14.62 -11.28 -12.93
C ILE A 7 -14.90 -9.89 -13.52
N GLN A 8 -15.76 -9.77 -14.52
CA GLN A 8 -16.17 -8.48 -15.06
C GLN A 8 -16.89 -7.63 -14.02
N ASP A 9 -17.79 -8.24 -13.26
CA ASP A 9 -18.51 -7.58 -12.16
C ASP A 9 -17.53 -7.13 -11.07
N LEU A 10 -16.53 -7.96 -10.76
CA LEU A 10 -15.48 -7.60 -9.79
C LEU A 10 -14.67 -6.37 -10.25
N ILE A 11 -14.29 -6.31 -11.53
CA ILE A 11 -13.59 -5.16 -12.11
C ILE A 11 -14.48 -3.91 -12.04
N SER A 12 -15.72 -4.01 -12.51
CA SER A 12 -16.64 -2.86 -12.56
C SER A 12 -16.98 -2.29 -11.18
N THR A 13 -16.97 -3.13 -10.14
CA THR A 13 -17.30 -2.73 -8.77
C THR A 13 -16.12 -2.12 -8.03
N ASN A 14 -14.89 -2.55 -8.33
CA ASN A 14 -13.70 -2.21 -7.53
C ASN A 14 -12.69 -1.31 -8.25
N CYS A 15 -12.71 -1.26 -9.59
CA CYS A 15 -11.77 -0.48 -10.38
C CYS A 15 -12.42 0.84 -10.82
N ASN A 16 -11.63 1.90 -10.87
CA ASN A 16 -12.08 3.18 -11.39
C ASN A 16 -12.12 3.18 -12.93
N GLU A 17 -12.65 4.26 -13.53
CA GLU A 17 -12.78 4.38 -14.99
C GLU A 17 -11.44 4.27 -15.72
N VAL A 18 -10.37 4.84 -15.14
CA VAL A 18 -9.02 4.82 -15.72
C VAL A 18 -8.47 3.39 -15.72
N GLU A 19 -8.60 2.68 -14.62
CA GLU A 19 -8.20 1.27 -14.49
C GLU A 19 -9.00 0.37 -15.43
N THR A 20 -10.31 0.57 -15.49
CA THR A 20 -11.19 -0.20 -16.38
C THR A 20 -10.82 0.02 -17.84
N LYS A 21 -10.58 1.27 -18.26
CA LYS A 21 -10.13 1.60 -19.60
C LYS A 21 -8.77 0.98 -19.91
N ARG A 22 -7.81 1.10 -18.97
CA ARG A 22 -6.50 0.45 -19.10
C ARG A 22 -6.63 -1.05 -19.33
N PHE A 23 -7.46 -1.75 -18.55
CA PHE A 23 -7.71 -3.18 -18.72
C PHE A 23 -8.30 -3.52 -20.10
N GLN A 24 -9.18 -2.66 -20.64
CA GLN A 24 -9.74 -2.85 -21.98
C GLN A 24 -8.67 -2.72 -23.07
N GLU A 25 -7.73 -1.78 -22.92
CA GLU A 25 -6.69 -1.48 -23.90
C GLU A 25 -5.49 -2.45 -23.81
N THR A 26 -5.01 -2.73 -22.59
CA THR A 26 -3.79 -3.52 -22.37
C THR A 26 -4.05 -5.00 -22.13
N HIS A 27 -5.30 -5.37 -21.77
CA HIS A 27 -5.71 -6.71 -21.38
C HIS A 27 -5.11 -7.23 -20.07
N GLU A 28 -4.44 -6.35 -19.33
CA GLU A 28 -3.81 -6.63 -18.04
C GLU A 28 -4.02 -5.46 -17.09
N LEU A 29 -4.25 -5.74 -15.80
CA LEU A 29 -4.43 -4.73 -14.77
C LEU A 29 -4.01 -5.29 -13.41
N ASP A 30 -3.04 -4.63 -12.76
CA ASP A 30 -2.80 -4.76 -11.33
C ASP A 30 -3.62 -3.70 -10.59
N SER A 31 -4.37 -4.13 -9.57
CA SER A 31 -5.16 -3.23 -8.74
C SER A 31 -5.35 -3.81 -7.34
N ALA A 32 -5.74 -2.97 -6.40
CA ALA A 32 -6.19 -3.40 -5.09
C ALA A 32 -7.72 -3.39 -5.03
N VAL A 33 -8.32 -4.52 -4.66
CA VAL A 33 -9.77 -4.68 -4.56
C VAL A 33 -10.20 -5.07 -3.15
N THR A 34 -11.42 -4.70 -2.77
CA THR A 34 -12.00 -5.08 -1.47
C THR A 34 -13.20 -5.99 -1.69
N ILE A 35 -13.16 -7.20 -1.15
CA ILE A 35 -14.23 -8.20 -1.26
C ILE A 35 -14.63 -8.62 0.15
N ALA A 36 -15.91 -8.46 0.49
CA ALA A 36 -16.44 -8.79 1.82
C ALA A 36 -15.63 -8.17 2.99
N GLY A 37 -15.15 -6.93 2.82
CA GLY A 37 -14.35 -6.23 3.83
C GLY A 37 -12.88 -6.66 3.91
N LEU A 38 -12.46 -7.61 3.10
CA LEU A 38 -11.07 -8.06 3.00
C LEU A 38 -10.40 -7.43 1.78
N ARG A 39 -9.16 -6.95 1.95
CA ARG A 39 -8.37 -6.35 0.89
C ARG A 39 -7.54 -7.41 0.17
N PHE A 40 -7.51 -7.32 -1.16
CA PHE A 40 -6.74 -8.20 -2.03
C PHE A 40 -5.92 -7.36 -3.02
N ARG A 41 -4.70 -7.80 -3.29
CA ARG A 41 -3.99 -7.42 -4.51
C ARG A 41 -4.52 -8.32 -5.63
N ALA A 42 -5.03 -7.72 -6.68
CA ALA A 42 -5.66 -8.41 -7.81
C ALA A 42 -4.83 -8.17 -9.08
N ASN A 43 -4.44 -9.23 -9.76
CA ASN A 43 -3.99 -9.17 -11.13
C ASN A 43 -5.10 -9.70 -12.03
N PHE A 44 -5.67 -8.82 -12.86
CA PHE A 44 -6.67 -9.14 -13.87
C PHE A 44 -5.99 -9.29 -15.22
N TYR A 45 -6.38 -10.30 -15.99
CA TYR A 45 -5.83 -10.55 -17.32
C TYR A 45 -6.86 -11.22 -18.21
N LYS A 46 -6.71 -11.07 -19.55
CA LYS A 46 -7.57 -11.75 -20.52
C LYS A 46 -6.97 -13.09 -20.94
N THR A 47 -7.83 -14.07 -21.08
CA THR A 47 -7.53 -15.39 -21.64
C THR A 47 -8.43 -15.69 -22.83
N ILE A 48 -8.18 -16.76 -23.55
CA ILE A 48 -9.07 -17.26 -24.64
C ILE A 48 -10.51 -17.47 -24.13
N ASN A 49 -10.67 -17.85 -22.86
CA ASN A 49 -11.96 -18.15 -22.25
C ASN A 49 -12.62 -16.92 -21.59
N GLY A 50 -12.04 -15.74 -21.73
CA GLY A 50 -12.52 -14.49 -21.13
C GLY A 50 -11.59 -13.95 -20.04
N PRO A 51 -12.06 -12.95 -19.29
CA PRO A 51 -11.27 -12.36 -18.21
C PRO A 51 -11.05 -13.35 -17.06
N ALA A 52 -9.87 -13.28 -16.47
CA ALA A 52 -9.45 -14.04 -15.32
C ALA A 52 -8.78 -13.13 -14.28
N ALA A 53 -8.68 -13.59 -13.04
CA ALA A 53 -7.99 -12.86 -11.97
C ALA A 53 -7.21 -13.79 -11.06
N VAL A 54 -6.07 -13.29 -10.58
CA VAL A 54 -5.35 -13.85 -9.43
C VAL A 54 -5.50 -12.87 -8.27
N LEU A 55 -5.99 -13.36 -7.15
CA LEU A 55 -6.22 -12.57 -5.94
C LEU A 55 -5.26 -13.04 -4.84
N ARG A 56 -4.45 -12.13 -4.31
CA ARG A 56 -3.63 -12.37 -3.12
C ARG A 56 -4.20 -11.54 -1.98
N ARG A 57 -4.62 -12.21 -0.92
CA ARG A 57 -5.08 -11.51 0.29
C ARG A 57 -3.96 -10.66 0.86
N VAL A 58 -4.28 -9.39 1.13
CA VAL A 58 -3.40 -8.48 1.86
C VAL A 58 -3.69 -8.63 3.35
N GLU A 59 -2.65 -8.75 4.15
CA GLU A 59 -2.80 -8.83 5.60
C GLU A 59 -3.35 -7.50 6.12
N THR A 60 -4.43 -7.56 6.91
CA THR A 60 -5.11 -6.38 7.43
C THR A 60 -4.76 -6.10 8.90
N VAL A 61 -4.10 -7.05 9.54
CA VAL A 61 -3.66 -6.87 10.94
C VAL A 61 -2.41 -6.01 10.92
N MET A 62 -2.51 -4.84 11.59
CA MET A 62 -1.40 -3.91 11.69
C MET A 62 -0.27 -4.54 12.52
N PRO A 63 0.95 -4.68 11.97
CA PRO A 63 2.05 -5.24 12.71
C PRO A 63 2.50 -4.30 13.83
N GLU A 64 2.86 -4.89 14.95
CA GLU A 64 3.42 -4.17 16.10
C GLU A 64 4.88 -4.54 16.30
N MET A 65 5.74 -3.57 16.58
CA MET A 65 7.18 -3.82 16.76
C MET A 65 7.46 -4.83 17.87
N ALA A 66 6.66 -4.81 18.93
CA ALA A 66 6.80 -5.75 20.07
C ALA A 66 6.54 -7.23 19.71
N GLN A 67 5.94 -7.50 18.53
CA GLN A 67 5.69 -8.87 18.07
C GLN A 67 6.92 -9.51 17.40
N PHE A 68 7.94 -8.70 17.12
CA PHE A 68 9.14 -9.11 16.43
C PHE A 68 10.36 -8.88 17.32
N ASP A 69 11.32 -9.77 17.24
CA ASP A 69 12.63 -9.60 17.92
C ASP A 69 13.51 -8.65 17.10
N LEU A 70 13.16 -7.36 17.14
CA LEU A 70 13.81 -6.32 16.34
C LEU A 70 15.02 -5.75 17.07
N PRO A 71 16.12 -5.48 16.34
CA PRO A 71 17.28 -4.78 16.90
C PRO A 71 16.93 -3.40 17.46
N GLN A 72 17.61 -2.99 18.55
CA GLN A 72 17.39 -1.69 19.20
C GLN A 72 17.42 -0.50 18.22
N VAL A 73 18.28 -0.55 17.22
CA VAL A 73 18.39 0.51 16.20
C VAL A 73 17.07 0.85 15.51
N LEU A 74 16.13 -0.10 15.38
CA LEU A 74 14.81 0.16 14.79
C LEU A 74 13.91 0.96 15.74
N TYR A 75 14.09 0.82 17.04
CA TYR A 75 13.43 1.66 18.04
C TYR A 75 14.04 3.06 18.07
N ASP A 76 15.35 3.18 17.89
CA ASP A 76 16.04 4.48 17.84
C ASP A 76 15.60 5.33 16.65
N ILE A 77 15.24 4.68 15.51
CA ILE A 77 14.71 5.34 14.30
C ILE A 77 13.40 6.09 14.57
N ILE A 78 12.56 5.57 15.49
CA ILE A 78 11.26 6.19 15.82
C ILE A 78 11.42 7.60 16.34
N ASP A 79 12.49 7.87 17.07
CA ASP A 79 12.78 9.18 17.66
C ASP A 79 13.55 10.13 16.73
N MET A 80 13.97 9.66 15.56
CA MET A 80 14.66 10.49 14.59
C MET A 80 13.74 11.54 13.98
N HIS A 81 14.21 12.79 13.93
CA HIS A 81 13.48 13.90 13.29
C HIS A 81 13.92 14.16 11.85
N LYS A 82 15.03 13.61 11.41
CA LYS A 82 15.59 13.80 10.06
C LYS A 82 16.54 12.67 9.71
N GLY A 83 16.62 12.37 8.44
CA GLY A 83 17.52 11.36 7.89
C GLY A 83 16.83 10.53 6.83
N LEU A 84 17.54 9.56 6.31
CA LEU A 84 17.05 8.57 5.36
C LEU A 84 17.27 7.17 5.94
N VAL A 85 16.21 6.39 6.01
CA VAL A 85 16.25 4.98 6.41
C VAL A 85 15.96 4.12 5.19
N LEU A 86 16.84 3.17 4.90
CA LEU A 86 16.67 2.22 3.80
C LEU A 86 16.44 0.82 4.36
N VAL A 87 15.29 0.23 4.02
CA VAL A 87 14.96 -1.17 4.35
C VAL A 87 15.08 -1.99 3.08
N THR A 88 16.10 -2.84 3.02
CA THR A 88 16.43 -3.63 1.81
C THR A 88 16.36 -5.12 2.07
N GLY A 89 16.12 -5.89 1.02
CA GLY A 89 16.06 -7.36 1.08
C GLY A 89 15.23 -7.95 -0.06
N PRO A 90 15.25 -9.27 -0.24
CA PRO A 90 14.47 -9.93 -1.27
C PRO A 90 12.96 -9.84 -0.98
N THR A 91 12.14 -10.15 -1.98
CA THR A 91 10.69 -10.26 -1.82
C THR A 91 10.36 -11.29 -0.74
N GLY A 92 9.40 -10.97 0.14
CA GLY A 92 9.00 -11.83 1.25
C GLY A 92 9.92 -11.79 2.48
N SER A 93 10.96 -10.95 2.51
CA SER A 93 11.85 -10.80 3.68
C SER A 93 11.27 -9.97 4.83
N GLY A 94 10.05 -9.45 4.69
CA GLY A 94 9.38 -8.66 5.72
C GLY A 94 9.61 -7.15 5.65
N LYS A 95 10.15 -6.61 4.53
CA LYS A 95 10.39 -5.16 4.36
C LYS A 95 9.16 -4.32 4.69
N SER A 96 8.05 -4.55 3.99
CA SER A 96 6.80 -3.80 4.16
C SER A 96 6.23 -3.98 5.58
N THR A 97 6.32 -5.18 6.14
CA THR A 97 5.88 -5.47 7.50
C THR A 97 6.70 -4.68 8.54
N THR A 98 8.03 -4.63 8.36
CA THR A 98 8.92 -3.86 9.23
C THR A 98 8.65 -2.37 9.13
N LEU A 99 8.52 -1.84 7.90
CA LEU A 99 8.17 -0.43 7.66
C LEU A 99 6.81 -0.08 8.27
N ALA A 100 5.80 -0.94 8.10
CA ALA A 100 4.49 -0.73 8.69
C ALA A 100 4.53 -0.74 10.22
N ALA A 101 5.32 -1.63 10.84
CA ALA A 101 5.49 -1.66 12.29
C ALA A 101 6.16 -0.37 12.82
N ILE A 102 7.20 0.13 12.15
CA ILE A 102 7.87 1.39 12.50
C ILE A 102 6.90 2.57 12.38
N VAL A 103 6.18 2.69 11.25
CA VAL A 103 5.20 3.76 11.04
C VAL A 103 4.06 3.68 12.05
N ASN A 104 3.59 2.47 12.38
CA ASN A 104 2.57 2.29 13.40
C ASN A 104 3.04 2.76 14.78
N GLU A 105 4.28 2.49 15.15
CA GLU A 105 4.85 2.94 16.42
C GLU A 105 5.04 4.46 16.47
N ILE A 106 5.51 5.08 15.39
CA ILE A 106 5.55 6.55 15.26
C ILE A 106 4.14 7.12 15.42
N ASN A 107 3.15 6.56 14.73
CA ASN A 107 1.76 6.99 14.79
C ASN A 107 1.16 6.89 16.21
N LYS A 108 1.56 5.89 16.98
CA LYS A 108 1.14 5.71 18.40
C LYS A 108 1.81 6.68 19.35
N THR A 109 3.07 7.03 19.11
CA THR A 109 3.93 7.69 20.10
C THR A 109 4.13 9.18 19.83
N ARG A 110 4.14 9.60 18.56
CA ARG A 110 4.45 10.98 18.13
C ARG A 110 3.25 11.69 17.55
N THR A 111 3.20 13.01 17.72
CA THR A 111 2.32 13.90 16.98
C THR A 111 3.05 14.32 15.71
N ALA A 112 2.70 13.73 14.57
CA ALA A 112 3.42 13.89 13.32
C ALA A 112 2.45 13.86 12.12
N ASN A 113 2.86 14.48 11.01
CA ASN A 113 2.23 14.32 9.71
C ASN A 113 2.99 13.25 8.92
N ILE A 114 2.37 12.10 8.76
CA ILE A 114 2.94 10.92 8.08
C ILE A 114 2.31 10.78 6.70
N ILE A 115 3.13 10.74 5.66
CA ILE A 115 2.66 10.51 4.29
C ILE A 115 3.24 9.19 3.79
N THR A 116 2.39 8.28 3.31
CA THR A 116 2.84 7.07 2.64
C THR A 116 2.58 7.15 1.14
N VAL A 117 3.55 6.68 0.34
CA VAL A 117 3.43 6.56 -1.12
C VAL A 117 3.79 5.14 -1.50
N GLU A 118 2.84 4.37 -2.01
CA GLU A 118 2.96 2.93 -2.20
C GLU A 118 2.28 2.47 -3.51
N ASP A 119 2.66 1.27 -4.01
CA ASP A 119 2.07 0.67 -5.22
C ASP A 119 1.94 -0.86 -5.09
N PRO A 120 0.81 -1.37 -4.54
CA PRO A 120 -0.27 -0.67 -3.82
C PRO A 120 0.02 -0.50 -2.33
N VAL A 121 -0.83 0.24 -1.62
CA VAL A 121 -0.82 0.32 -0.14
C VAL A 121 -1.10 -1.06 0.46
N GLU A 122 -0.14 -1.59 1.24
CA GLU A 122 -0.27 -2.90 1.89
C GLU A 122 -0.95 -2.78 3.27
N PHE A 123 -0.59 -1.78 4.08
CA PHE A 123 -1.14 -1.59 5.42
C PHE A 123 -1.81 -0.22 5.54
N ILE A 124 -3.07 -0.21 5.97
CA ILE A 124 -3.81 1.04 6.18
C ILE A 124 -3.73 1.43 7.65
N HIS A 125 -2.90 2.43 7.93
CA HIS A 125 -2.80 3.02 9.27
C HIS A 125 -4.03 3.91 9.55
N LYS A 126 -4.64 3.74 10.71
CA LYS A 126 -5.64 4.67 11.22
C LYS A 126 -4.93 5.77 12.01
N ASP A 127 -5.43 6.99 11.93
CA ASP A 127 -4.92 8.10 12.74
C ASP A 127 -4.99 7.76 14.24
N GLN A 128 -3.89 8.06 14.94
CA GLN A 128 -3.78 7.93 16.41
C GLN A 128 -3.26 9.24 17.00
N LYS A 129 -1.98 9.32 17.36
CA LYS A 129 -1.36 10.60 17.72
C LYS A 129 -0.94 11.39 16.49
N SER A 130 -0.61 10.69 15.40
CA SER A 130 -0.27 11.29 14.11
C SER A 130 -1.46 11.29 13.17
N ILE A 131 -1.39 12.12 12.13
CA ILE A 131 -2.24 12.06 10.95
C ILE A 131 -1.50 11.23 9.89
N VAL A 132 -2.16 10.24 9.28
CA VAL A 132 -1.54 9.38 8.27
C VAL A 132 -2.27 9.50 6.94
N SER A 133 -1.59 10.02 5.94
CA SER A 133 -2.09 10.19 4.58
C SER A 133 -1.52 9.13 3.65
N HIS A 134 -2.37 8.23 3.14
CA HIS A 134 -1.98 7.18 2.20
C HIS A 134 -2.18 7.64 0.76
N ARG A 135 -1.16 7.47 -0.07
CA ARG A 135 -1.19 7.80 -1.51
C ARG A 135 -0.77 6.59 -2.35
N GLU A 136 -1.74 5.90 -2.91
CA GLU A 136 -1.52 4.76 -3.80
C GLU A 136 -1.27 5.24 -5.23
N VAL A 137 -0.22 4.76 -5.85
CA VAL A 137 0.11 5.06 -7.25
C VAL A 137 -0.99 4.47 -8.16
N GLY A 138 -1.40 5.24 -9.15
CA GLY A 138 -2.52 4.88 -10.04
C GLY A 138 -3.90 5.24 -9.52
N LYS A 139 -4.04 5.57 -8.21
CA LYS A 139 -5.31 5.98 -7.60
C LYS A 139 -5.26 7.41 -7.06
N GLN A 140 -4.51 7.67 -5.99
CA GLN A 140 -4.39 8.99 -5.39
C GLN A 140 -3.24 9.82 -5.97
N THR A 141 -2.30 9.18 -6.66
CA THR A 141 -1.20 9.85 -7.35
C THR A 141 -0.85 9.14 -8.66
N LYS A 142 -0.26 9.87 -9.59
CA LYS A 142 0.11 9.31 -10.91
C LYS A 142 1.43 8.54 -10.90
N SER A 143 2.34 8.88 -9.98
CA SER A 143 3.66 8.26 -9.87
C SER A 143 4.29 8.58 -8.52
N PHE A 144 5.29 7.79 -8.11
CA PHE A 144 6.12 8.08 -6.95
C PHE A 144 6.74 9.48 -7.02
N ALA A 145 7.32 9.85 -8.16
CA ALA A 145 7.94 11.15 -8.35
C ALA A 145 6.96 12.32 -8.15
N SER A 146 5.74 12.22 -8.69
CA SER A 146 4.72 13.26 -8.51
C SER A 146 4.23 13.34 -7.07
N ALA A 147 4.07 12.20 -6.41
CA ALA A 147 3.66 12.14 -5.02
C ALA A 147 4.72 12.77 -4.10
N LEU A 148 5.99 12.40 -4.26
CA LEU A 148 7.09 12.96 -3.46
C LEU A 148 7.24 14.46 -3.65
N LYS A 149 7.14 14.95 -4.90
CA LYS A 149 7.18 16.39 -5.18
C LYS A 149 6.04 17.15 -4.50
N ALA A 150 4.86 16.55 -4.38
CA ALA A 150 3.73 17.14 -3.67
C ALA A 150 3.95 17.06 -2.15
N ALA A 151 4.36 15.90 -1.64
CA ALA A 151 4.60 15.65 -0.21
C ALA A 151 5.54 16.69 0.42
N LEU A 152 6.59 17.13 -0.28
CA LEU A 152 7.50 18.18 0.18
C LEU A 152 6.83 19.55 0.46
N ARG A 153 5.57 19.74 0.06
CA ARG A 153 4.78 20.96 0.30
C ARG A 153 3.63 20.73 1.28
N GLU A 154 3.51 19.52 1.79
CA GLU A 154 2.44 19.07 2.68
C GLU A 154 2.90 19.04 4.14
N ASP A 155 4.06 19.65 4.45
CA ASP A 155 4.69 19.73 5.77
C ASP A 155 4.82 18.36 6.47
N PRO A 156 5.47 17.39 5.82
CA PRO A 156 5.61 16.04 6.36
C PRO A 156 6.71 15.94 7.40
N ASP A 157 6.43 15.29 8.51
CA ASP A 157 7.45 14.85 9.47
C ASP A 157 8.07 13.51 9.06
N VAL A 158 7.26 12.65 8.44
CA VAL A 158 7.67 11.31 7.99
C VAL A 158 7.10 11.03 6.61
N ILE A 159 7.95 10.57 5.71
CA ILE A 159 7.53 10.07 4.39
C ILE A 159 7.96 8.61 4.27
N LEU A 160 7.01 7.70 4.07
CA LEU A 160 7.27 6.33 3.66
C LEU A 160 7.13 6.23 2.15
N VAL A 161 8.14 5.65 1.50
CA VAL A 161 8.09 5.30 0.08
C VAL A 161 8.20 3.78 0.00
N GLY A 162 7.10 3.15 -0.36
CA GLY A 162 7.01 1.70 -0.54
C GLY A 162 7.32 1.28 -1.98
N GLU A 163 7.33 -0.03 -2.19
CA GLU A 163 7.40 -0.62 -3.54
C GLU A 163 6.08 -0.42 -4.28
#